data_7a09ac08f032e11fe7a36a9c6d843cb4
#
_entry.id   7a09ac08f032e11fe7a36a9c6d843cb4
#
_cell.length_a   1.000
_cell.length_b   1.000
_cell.length_c   1.000
_cell.angle_alpha   90.00
_cell.angle_beta   90.00
_cell.angle_gamma   90.00
#
_symmetry.space_group_name_H-M   'P 1'
#
loop_
_entity.id
_entity.type
_entity.pdbx_description
1 polymer ?
#
loop_
_entity_poly.entity_id
_entity_poly.type
_entity_poly.pdbx_seq_one_letter_code
_entity_poly.pdbx_strand_id
1 'polypeptide(L)'
;MSILINNAGIVAGPQWLQGSLVGARREMEVNYLAPWAVSRAFAPVLAANGGGTLVNMLSAASWRANPRTPGYAASKAAEWSLTNALRLGLRDQGTVVIGVHVGYVDTDATERLDVPKVPAAEVAEKTMDGIVRGDLEVLVDEAARRAHSLLSGPLTSMYPQA
;
A
#
# COMPACT_ATOMS: atom_id res chain seq x y z
N MET A 1 22.18 5.38 3.06
CA MET A 1 20.97 4.60 2.69
C MET A 1 20.28 5.34 1.57
N SER A 2 19.98 4.66 0.47
CA SER A 2 19.37 5.27 -0.71
C SER A 2 17.94 4.80 -0.97
N ILE A 3 17.52 3.70 -0.34
CA ILE A 3 16.18 3.12 -0.50
C ILE A 3 15.64 2.74 0.88
N LEU A 4 14.40 3.14 1.14
CA LEU A 4 13.60 2.73 2.29
C LEU A 4 12.32 2.06 1.78
N ILE A 5 12.02 0.85 2.25
CA ILE A 5 10.80 0.13 1.86
C ILE A 5 9.98 -0.19 3.12
N ASN A 6 8.81 0.42 3.24
CA ASN A 6 7.81 0.07 4.22
C ASN A 6 6.99 -1.11 3.67
N ASN A 7 7.41 -2.34 4.02
CA ASN A 7 6.81 -3.57 3.51
C ASN A 7 5.90 -4.26 4.53
N ALA A 8 6.12 -4.04 5.82
CA ALA A 8 5.35 -4.70 6.86
C ALA A 8 3.85 -4.34 6.77
N GLY A 9 3.01 -5.35 6.88
CA GLY A 9 1.55 -5.16 6.86
C GLY A 9 0.83 -6.36 7.45
N ILE A 10 -0.35 -6.13 8.00
CA ILE A 10 -1.19 -7.16 8.59
C ILE A 10 -2.65 -7.04 8.15
N VAL A 11 -3.35 -8.16 8.16
CA VAL A 11 -4.80 -8.27 8.13
C VAL A 11 -5.21 -8.95 9.43
N ALA A 12 -5.79 -8.20 10.36
CA ALA A 12 -6.06 -8.67 11.73
C ALA A 12 -7.53 -8.54 12.14
N GLY A 13 -8.33 -7.84 11.34
CA GLY A 13 -9.71 -7.55 11.65
C GLY A 13 -10.68 -8.62 11.13
N PRO A 14 -11.73 -8.92 11.90
CA PRO A 14 -12.86 -9.70 11.44
C PRO A 14 -13.84 -8.83 10.62
N GLN A 15 -14.88 -9.48 10.08
CA GLN A 15 -15.97 -8.84 9.38
C GLN A 15 -16.58 -7.68 10.20
N TRP A 16 -16.94 -6.61 9.51
CA TRP A 16 -17.32 -5.31 10.07
C TRP A 16 -18.45 -5.30 11.11
N LEU A 17 -19.43 -6.22 11.02
CA LEU A 17 -20.56 -6.25 11.95
C LEU A 17 -20.30 -7.02 13.25
N GLN A 18 -19.35 -7.94 13.29
CA GLN A 18 -19.23 -8.93 14.37
C GLN A 18 -17.88 -8.87 15.09
N GLY A 19 -16.99 -8.01 14.65
CA GLY A 19 -15.63 -7.99 15.12
C GLY A 19 -15.31 -6.92 16.16
N SER A 20 -14.32 -7.24 16.98
CA SER A 20 -13.72 -6.26 17.87
C SER A 20 -12.94 -5.20 17.08
N LEU A 21 -13.09 -3.94 17.46
CA LEU A 21 -12.27 -2.85 16.92
C LEU A 21 -10.76 -2.98 17.23
N VAL A 22 -10.38 -3.92 18.08
CA VAL A 22 -8.97 -4.18 18.41
C VAL A 22 -8.18 -4.55 17.16
N GLY A 23 -8.73 -5.42 16.30
CA GLY A 23 -8.08 -5.78 15.02
C GLY A 23 -7.90 -4.56 14.10
N ALA A 24 -8.95 -3.78 13.93
CA ALA A 24 -8.90 -2.57 13.11
C ALA A 24 -7.89 -1.52 13.63
N ARG A 25 -7.81 -1.34 14.97
CA ARG A 25 -6.77 -0.48 15.56
C ARG A 25 -5.38 -1.00 15.26
N ARG A 26 -5.16 -2.31 15.39
CA ARG A 26 -3.87 -2.93 15.11
C ARG A 26 -3.48 -2.81 13.62
N GLU A 27 -4.45 -2.92 12.71
CA GLU A 27 -4.23 -2.67 11.28
C GLU A 27 -3.81 -1.21 11.04
N MET A 28 -4.45 -0.24 11.68
CA MET A 28 -4.04 1.17 11.60
C MET A 28 -2.64 1.41 12.17
N GLU A 29 -2.30 0.82 13.31
CA GLU A 29 -0.97 0.94 13.91
C GLU A 29 0.13 0.41 12.98
N VAL A 30 -0.05 -0.80 12.42
CA VAL A 30 0.99 -1.46 11.63
C VAL A 30 1.02 -0.95 10.19
N ASN A 31 -0.15 -0.79 9.55
CA ASN A 31 -0.22 -0.49 8.11
C ASN A 31 -0.17 1.01 7.80
N TYR A 32 -0.38 1.90 8.80
CA TYR A 32 -0.42 3.35 8.58
C TYR A 32 0.53 4.11 9.51
N LEU A 33 0.39 3.97 10.84
CA LEU A 33 1.18 4.75 11.78
C LEU A 33 2.65 4.33 11.79
N ALA A 34 2.94 3.03 11.64
CA ALA A 34 4.33 2.56 11.58
C ALA A 34 5.04 3.05 10.29
N PRO A 35 4.50 2.93 9.06
CA PRO A 35 5.09 3.57 7.89
C PRO A 35 5.32 5.06 8.05
N TRP A 36 4.40 5.78 8.68
CA TRP A 36 4.59 7.21 8.96
C TRP A 36 5.75 7.46 9.91
N ALA A 37 5.81 6.74 11.03
CA ALA A 37 6.89 6.88 12.02
C ALA A 37 8.26 6.53 11.40
N VAL A 38 8.34 5.44 10.64
CA VAL A 38 9.55 5.01 9.94
C VAL A 38 9.96 6.04 8.89
N SER A 39 9.04 6.50 8.05
CA SER A 39 9.32 7.51 7.04
C SER A 39 9.84 8.80 7.66
N ARG A 40 9.20 9.26 8.76
CA ARG A 40 9.63 10.45 9.50
C ARG A 40 11.03 10.30 10.09
N ALA A 41 11.36 9.12 10.62
CA ALA A 41 12.67 8.86 11.21
C ALA A 41 13.80 8.81 10.17
N PHE A 42 13.51 8.28 8.97
CA PHE A 42 14.51 8.06 7.93
C PHE A 42 14.54 9.15 6.85
N ALA A 43 13.56 10.04 6.75
CA ALA A 43 13.58 11.16 5.81
C ALA A 43 14.84 12.03 5.92
N PRO A 44 15.33 12.41 7.14
CA PRO A 44 16.58 13.14 7.25
C PRO A 44 17.82 12.35 6.79
N VAL A 45 17.79 11.01 6.94
CA VAL A 45 18.88 10.13 6.48
C VAL A 45 18.92 10.08 4.95
N LEU A 46 17.77 10.01 4.30
CA LEU A 46 17.67 10.09 2.84
C LEU A 46 18.16 11.46 2.36
N ALA A 47 17.72 12.55 2.97
CA ALA A 47 18.15 13.91 2.63
C ALA A 47 19.69 14.06 2.75
N ALA A 48 20.29 13.57 3.83
CA ALA A 48 21.75 13.65 4.05
C ALA A 48 22.55 12.85 3.00
N ASN A 49 21.92 11.90 2.31
CA ASN A 49 22.52 11.14 1.22
C ASN A 49 22.17 11.71 -0.19
N GLY A 50 21.64 12.93 -0.25
CA GLY A 50 21.28 13.58 -1.53
C GLY A 50 19.93 13.13 -2.07
N GLY A 51 19.02 12.65 -1.23
CA GLY A 51 17.73 12.09 -1.60
C GLY A 51 17.72 10.56 -1.65
N GLY A 52 16.87 9.99 -2.50
CA GLY A 52 16.72 8.54 -2.65
C GLY A 52 15.29 8.13 -2.90
N THR A 53 14.94 6.92 -2.56
CA THR A 53 13.59 6.37 -2.80
C THR A 53 12.96 5.85 -1.52
N LEU A 54 11.72 6.26 -1.27
CA LEU A 54 10.85 5.71 -0.25
C LEU A 54 9.71 4.94 -0.93
N VAL A 55 9.54 3.68 -0.57
CA VAL A 55 8.50 2.80 -1.13
C VAL A 55 7.53 2.42 -0.02
N ASN A 56 6.23 2.58 -0.27
CA ASN A 56 5.17 2.06 0.57
C ASN A 56 4.45 0.92 -0.16
N MET A 57 4.40 -0.26 0.48
CA MET A 57 3.68 -1.42 -0.05
C MET A 57 2.19 -1.29 0.24
N LEU A 58 1.47 -0.82 -0.75
CA LEU A 58 0.03 -0.57 -0.71
C LEU A 58 -0.78 -1.80 -1.17
N SER A 59 -2.02 -1.60 -1.51
CA SER A 59 -2.91 -2.65 -1.98
C SER A 59 -3.95 -2.09 -2.96
N ALA A 60 -4.53 -2.92 -3.79
CA ALA A 60 -5.79 -2.62 -4.49
C ALA A 60 -6.90 -2.23 -3.50
N ALA A 61 -6.83 -2.73 -2.26
CA ALA A 61 -7.73 -2.36 -1.16
C ALA A 61 -7.57 -0.90 -0.69
N SER A 62 -6.48 -0.20 -1.06
CA SER A 62 -6.34 1.24 -0.82
C SER A 62 -7.43 2.06 -1.51
N TRP A 63 -8.01 1.51 -2.56
CA TRP A 63 -9.02 2.17 -3.41
C TRP A 63 -10.37 1.46 -3.39
N ARG A 64 -10.37 0.13 -3.21
CA ARG A 64 -11.58 -0.68 -3.24
C ARG A 64 -11.81 -1.36 -1.88
N ALA A 65 -12.87 -0.94 -1.19
CA ALA A 65 -13.26 -1.56 0.07
C ALA A 65 -13.71 -3.02 -0.11
N ASN A 66 -13.46 -3.83 0.91
CA ASN A 66 -13.94 -5.20 1.01
C ASN A 66 -14.68 -5.38 2.35
N PRO A 67 -15.95 -5.80 2.37
CA PRO A 67 -16.71 -5.97 3.61
C PRO A 67 -16.14 -7.07 4.54
N ARG A 68 -15.27 -7.94 4.03
CA ARG A 68 -14.60 -8.95 4.85
C ARG A 68 -13.39 -8.41 5.61
N THR A 69 -12.79 -7.32 5.14
CA THR A 69 -11.56 -6.73 5.69
C THR A 69 -11.63 -5.20 5.70
N PRO A 70 -12.67 -4.59 6.32
CA PRO A 70 -12.90 -3.14 6.22
C PRO A 70 -11.79 -2.34 6.92
N GLY A 71 -11.26 -2.82 8.04
CA GLY A 71 -10.17 -2.17 8.75
C GLY A 71 -8.88 -2.17 7.93
N TYR A 72 -8.56 -3.30 7.29
CA TYR A 72 -7.42 -3.38 6.38
C TYR A 72 -7.55 -2.39 5.21
N ALA A 73 -8.70 -2.37 4.54
CA ALA A 73 -8.93 -1.44 3.45
C ALA A 73 -8.80 0.02 3.89
N ALA A 74 -9.37 0.36 5.05
CA ALA A 74 -9.24 1.70 5.64
C ALA A 74 -7.77 2.05 5.96
N SER A 75 -7.00 1.12 6.54
CA SER A 75 -5.59 1.34 6.85
C SER A 75 -4.74 1.53 5.59
N LYS A 76 -4.99 0.77 4.53
CA LYS A 76 -4.29 0.91 3.26
C LYS A 76 -4.70 2.17 2.49
N ALA A 77 -5.95 2.63 2.61
CA ALA A 77 -6.39 3.93 2.12
C ALA A 77 -5.70 5.09 2.85
N ALA A 78 -5.56 4.99 4.17
CA ALA A 78 -4.82 5.95 4.98
C ALA A 78 -3.33 5.98 4.60
N GLU A 79 -2.70 4.82 4.40
CA GLU A 79 -1.31 4.71 3.95
C GLU A 79 -1.11 5.30 2.54
N TRP A 80 -2.07 5.09 1.62
CA TRP A 80 -2.03 5.73 0.29
C TRP A 80 -2.11 7.26 0.39
N SER A 81 -3.00 7.79 1.22
CA SER A 81 -3.08 9.24 1.47
C SER A 81 -1.76 9.77 2.06
N LEU A 82 -1.16 9.07 3.03
CA LEU A 82 0.14 9.39 3.58
C LEU A 82 1.23 9.37 2.50
N THR A 83 1.23 8.37 1.62
CA THR A 83 2.19 8.23 0.52
C THR A 83 2.17 9.47 -0.38
N ASN A 84 0.98 9.98 -0.70
CA ASN A 84 0.81 11.21 -1.47
C ASN A 84 1.33 12.45 -0.72
N ALA A 85 1.07 12.54 0.59
CA ALA A 85 1.57 13.63 1.42
C ALA A 85 3.11 13.60 1.53
N LEU A 86 3.70 12.42 1.72
CA LEU A 86 5.16 12.23 1.72
C LEU A 86 5.78 12.58 0.37
N ARG A 87 5.14 12.25 -0.75
CA ARG A 87 5.58 12.60 -2.10
C ARG A 87 5.73 14.11 -2.27
N LEU A 88 4.77 14.87 -1.75
CA LEU A 88 4.82 16.34 -1.77
C LEU A 88 5.86 16.89 -0.79
N GLY A 89 5.91 16.36 0.43
CA GLY A 89 6.75 16.88 1.51
C GLY A 89 8.25 16.56 1.36
N LEU A 90 8.60 15.49 0.63
CA LEU A 90 10.00 15.06 0.46
C LEU A 90 10.59 15.41 -0.91
N ARG A 91 9.81 16.07 -1.78
CA ARG A 91 10.23 16.44 -3.13
C ARG A 91 11.47 17.30 -3.14
N ASP A 92 11.49 18.35 -2.33
CA ASP A 92 12.54 19.36 -2.35
C ASP A 92 13.89 18.84 -1.80
N GLN A 93 13.87 17.73 -1.06
CA GLN A 93 15.10 17.02 -0.65
C GLN A 93 15.56 15.96 -1.68
N GLY A 94 14.89 15.83 -2.83
CA GLY A 94 15.24 14.86 -3.87
C GLY A 94 14.84 13.41 -3.54
N THR A 95 13.87 13.19 -2.66
CA THR A 95 13.38 11.85 -2.35
C THR A 95 12.14 11.52 -3.19
N VAL A 96 12.25 10.48 -4.02
CA VAL A 96 11.12 9.92 -4.77
C VAL A 96 10.29 9.03 -3.84
N VAL A 97 8.97 9.20 -3.84
CA VAL A 97 8.07 8.37 -3.03
C VAL A 97 7.16 7.56 -3.93
N ILE A 98 7.25 6.24 -3.82
CA ILE A 98 6.57 5.27 -4.68
C ILE A 98 5.49 4.53 -3.87
N GLY A 99 4.28 4.44 -4.42
CA GLY A 99 3.24 3.55 -3.95
C GLY A 99 3.20 2.27 -4.80
N VAL A 100 3.33 1.10 -4.19
CA VAL A 100 3.24 -0.20 -4.88
C VAL A 100 1.90 -0.85 -4.56
N HIS A 101 1.05 -0.99 -5.55
CA HIS A 101 -0.30 -1.55 -5.39
C HIS A 101 -0.36 -2.96 -5.96
N VAL A 102 -0.88 -3.88 -5.16
CA VAL A 102 -1.04 -5.29 -5.53
C VAL A 102 -2.34 -5.85 -4.95
N GLY A 103 -2.90 -6.87 -5.57
CA GLY A 103 -4.01 -7.64 -5.04
C GLY A 103 -3.54 -8.67 -4.00
N TYR A 104 -3.71 -9.96 -4.29
CA TYR A 104 -3.24 -11.02 -3.41
C TYR A 104 -1.85 -11.49 -3.84
N VAL A 105 -0.93 -11.52 -2.87
CA VAL A 105 0.44 -12.03 -3.05
C VAL A 105 0.51 -13.43 -2.46
N ASP A 106 1.22 -14.34 -3.11
CA ASP A 106 1.45 -15.69 -2.61
C ASP A 106 2.45 -15.66 -1.46
N THR A 107 1.90 -15.71 -0.24
CA THR A 107 2.58 -15.63 1.04
C THR A 107 1.80 -16.41 2.09
N ASP A 108 2.40 -16.67 3.23
CA ASP A 108 1.75 -17.35 4.38
C ASP A 108 0.43 -16.67 4.78
N ALA A 109 0.35 -15.33 4.68
CA ALA A 109 -0.85 -14.55 5.03
C ALA A 109 -2.04 -14.85 4.11
N THR A 110 -1.80 -15.32 2.90
CA THR A 110 -2.83 -15.61 1.89
C THR A 110 -2.95 -17.11 1.56
N GLU A 111 -2.16 -17.97 2.21
CA GLU A 111 -2.09 -19.41 1.92
C GLU A 111 -3.46 -20.06 1.81
N ARG A 112 -4.35 -19.74 2.77
CA ARG A 112 -5.70 -20.33 2.88
C ARG A 112 -6.74 -19.75 1.93
N LEU A 113 -6.37 -18.75 1.13
CA LEU A 113 -7.29 -18.12 0.18
C LEU A 113 -7.21 -18.83 -1.17
N ASP A 114 -8.32 -19.32 -1.65
CA ASP A 114 -8.48 -19.87 -3.01
C ASP A 114 -8.83 -18.74 -3.99
N VAL A 115 -7.82 -17.96 -4.35
CA VAL A 115 -7.90 -16.80 -5.25
C VAL A 115 -6.63 -16.71 -6.10
N PRO A 116 -6.67 -16.09 -7.28
CA PRO A 116 -5.46 -15.77 -8.03
C PRO A 116 -4.50 -14.94 -7.21
N LYS A 117 -3.23 -15.34 -7.17
CA LYS A 117 -2.17 -14.69 -6.41
C LYS A 117 -0.98 -14.37 -7.31
N VAL A 118 -0.28 -13.29 -6.99
CA VAL A 118 0.98 -12.92 -7.64
C VAL A 118 2.14 -13.51 -6.84
N PRO A 119 3.14 -14.14 -7.46
CA PRO A 119 4.35 -14.56 -6.77
C PRO A 119 5.06 -13.39 -6.09
N ALA A 120 5.54 -13.57 -4.86
CA ALA A 120 6.26 -12.53 -4.13
C ALA A 120 7.49 -12.02 -4.90
N ALA A 121 8.17 -12.90 -5.64
CA ALA A 121 9.32 -12.53 -6.48
C ALA A 121 8.91 -11.55 -7.60
N GLU A 122 7.75 -11.75 -8.23
CA GLU A 122 7.25 -10.83 -9.26
C GLU A 122 6.92 -9.44 -8.69
N VAL A 123 6.36 -9.39 -7.46
CA VAL A 123 6.12 -8.13 -6.76
C VAL A 123 7.44 -7.39 -6.51
N ALA A 124 8.47 -8.11 -6.05
CA ALA A 124 9.79 -7.53 -5.81
C ALA A 124 10.43 -7.01 -7.10
N GLU A 125 10.40 -7.79 -8.19
CA GLU A 125 10.93 -7.40 -9.50
C GLU A 125 10.26 -6.12 -10.01
N LYS A 126 8.93 -6.08 -10.06
CA LYS A 126 8.19 -4.89 -10.52
C LYS A 126 8.42 -3.66 -9.63
N THR A 127 8.60 -3.88 -8.33
CA THR A 127 8.95 -2.80 -7.39
C THR A 127 10.32 -2.23 -7.72
N MET A 128 11.34 -3.09 -7.93
CA MET A 128 12.69 -2.66 -8.30
C MET A 128 12.71 -1.95 -9.65
N ASP A 129 11.99 -2.46 -10.63
CA ASP A 129 11.81 -1.80 -11.91
C ASP A 129 11.21 -0.40 -11.78
N GLY A 130 10.17 -0.26 -10.94
CA GLY A 130 9.56 1.04 -10.65
C GLY A 130 10.54 2.01 -9.97
N ILE A 131 11.38 1.51 -9.05
CA ILE A 131 12.45 2.31 -8.42
C ILE A 131 13.44 2.81 -9.49
N VAL A 132 13.88 1.93 -10.39
CA VAL A 132 14.85 2.28 -11.45
C VAL A 132 14.27 3.32 -12.41
N ARG A 133 12.97 3.21 -12.75
CA ARG A 133 12.29 4.18 -13.62
C ARG A 133 11.89 5.48 -12.91
N GLY A 134 11.88 5.50 -11.59
CA GLY A 134 11.35 6.63 -10.81
C GLY A 134 9.84 6.77 -10.90
N ASP A 135 9.12 5.65 -11.05
CA ASP A 135 7.66 5.63 -11.12
C ASP A 135 7.07 6.13 -9.79
N LEU A 136 5.97 6.88 -9.86
CA LEU A 136 5.28 7.33 -8.64
C LEU A 136 4.32 6.25 -8.10
N GLU A 137 3.78 5.41 -8.98
CA GLU A 137 2.92 4.28 -8.64
C GLU A 137 3.29 3.06 -9.49
N VAL A 138 3.34 1.90 -8.84
CA VAL A 138 3.57 0.60 -9.48
C VAL A 138 2.31 -0.24 -9.30
N LEU A 139 1.62 -0.53 -10.39
CA LEU A 139 0.42 -1.38 -10.42
C LEU A 139 0.83 -2.80 -10.80
N VAL A 140 1.06 -3.64 -9.81
CA VAL A 140 1.69 -4.95 -9.99
C VAL A 140 0.83 -5.91 -10.82
N ASP A 141 -0.47 -5.99 -10.54
CA ASP A 141 -1.37 -6.97 -11.11
C ASP A 141 -2.64 -6.36 -11.72
N GLU A 142 -3.45 -7.20 -12.31
CA GLU A 142 -4.72 -6.77 -12.93
C GLU A 142 -5.72 -6.25 -11.89
N ALA A 143 -5.70 -6.77 -10.65
CA ALA A 143 -6.57 -6.29 -9.59
C ALA A 143 -6.26 -4.84 -9.22
N ALA A 144 -4.96 -4.49 -9.11
CA ALA A 144 -4.51 -3.13 -8.87
C ALA A 144 -4.84 -2.20 -10.07
N ARG A 145 -4.54 -2.63 -11.30
CA ARG A 145 -4.85 -1.85 -12.52
C ARG A 145 -6.34 -1.57 -12.64
N ARG A 146 -7.19 -2.59 -12.42
CA ARG A 146 -8.64 -2.43 -12.47
C ARG A 146 -9.16 -1.51 -11.38
N ALA A 147 -8.72 -1.67 -10.12
CA ALA A 147 -9.14 -0.78 -9.05
C ALA A 147 -8.76 0.67 -9.34
N HIS A 148 -7.54 0.91 -9.83
CA HIS A 148 -7.06 2.23 -10.21
C HIS A 148 -7.88 2.85 -11.35
N SER A 149 -8.16 2.11 -12.41
CA SER A 149 -8.92 2.61 -13.58
C SER A 149 -10.36 3.02 -13.24
N LEU A 150 -10.93 2.51 -12.15
CA LEU A 150 -12.29 2.82 -11.71
C LEU A 150 -12.37 4.04 -10.77
N LEU A 151 -11.25 4.61 -10.34
CA LEU A 151 -11.24 5.74 -9.40
C LEU A 151 -11.95 7.00 -9.91
N SER A 152 -11.86 7.25 -11.21
CA SER A 152 -12.51 8.41 -11.85
C SER A 152 -13.92 8.12 -12.38
N GLY A 153 -14.36 6.86 -12.27
CA GLY A 153 -15.68 6.41 -12.73
C GLY A 153 -16.79 6.60 -11.69
N PRO A 154 -18.05 6.33 -12.06
CA PRO A 154 -19.15 6.32 -11.10
C PRO A 154 -18.95 5.18 -10.09
N LEU A 155 -19.40 5.41 -8.84
CA LEU A 155 -19.25 4.46 -7.74
C LEU A 155 -19.82 3.06 -8.07
N THR A 156 -20.90 3.01 -8.85
CA THR A 156 -21.53 1.77 -9.33
C THR A 156 -20.61 0.93 -10.22
N SER A 157 -19.61 1.52 -10.88
CA SER A 157 -18.60 0.76 -11.64
C SER A 157 -17.63 0.02 -10.74
N MET A 158 -17.29 0.60 -9.60
CA MET A 158 -16.43 -0.03 -8.60
C MET A 158 -17.20 -1.03 -7.73
N TYR A 159 -18.47 -0.73 -7.41
CA TYR A 159 -19.35 -1.53 -6.56
C TYR A 159 -20.69 -1.78 -7.28
N PRO A 160 -20.74 -2.68 -8.26
CA PRO A 160 -21.96 -2.88 -9.08
C PRO A 160 -23.14 -3.46 -8.31
N GLN A 161 -22.94 -3.89 -7.07
CA GLN A 161 -23.97 -4.45 -6.19
C GLN A 161 -24.29 -3.52 -4.98
N ALA A 162 -23.78 -2.31 -5.00
CA ALA A 162 -24.04 -1.34 -3.93
C ALA A 162 -25.36 -0.60 -4.14
#